data_9717b9c12cc95d3c57582eb8acd7f46f
#
_entry.id   9717b9c12cc95d3c57582eb8acd7f46f
#
_cell.length_a   1.000
_cell.length_b   1.000
_cell.length_c   1.000
_cell.angle_alpha   90.00
_cell.angle_beta   90.00
_cell.angle_gamma   90.00
#
_symmetry.space_group_name_H-M   'P 1'
#
loop_
_entity.id
_entity.type
_entity.pdbx_description
1 polymer ?
#
loop_
_entity_poly.entity_id
_entity_poly.type
_entity_poly.pdbx_seq_one_letter_code
_entity_poly.pdbx_strand_id
1 'polypeptide(L)'
;MSDNKNIRDIGTFFNGYAAEFSSIYLEDERPRSLFNKVMDRLFRKDIETRLVDSLNHMRKDSIKTVLDIGCGPGHLVVKLLELNKDVTALDIAPNMLEITQMRVDSMKLESNFKTILADYSEHEFDEKFDAISVMGFFDYVEDPVSVLKKLLNDASKEIYISIPGDKGFLAWQRKVRYKRRNCPLYLYSKESLEQYPY
;
A
#
# COMPACT_ATOMS: atom_id res chain seq x y z
N MET A 1 8.84 23.04 -2.71
CA MET A 1 9.37 22.98 -1.32
C MET A 1 8.37 22.39 -0.31
N SER A 2 7.06 22.43 -0.54
CA SER A 2 6.04 21.78 0.33
C SER A 2 6.06 20.26 0.21
N ASP A 3 6.22 19.70 -0.98
CA ASP A 3 6.16 18.26 -1.25
C ASP A 3 7.17 17.44 -0.45
N ASN A 4 8.41 17.91 -0.41
CA ASN A 4 9.50 17.19 0.28
C ASN A 4 9.31 17.12 1.81
N LYS A 5 8.55 18.04 2.41
CA LYS A 5 8.21 18.02 3.82
C LYS A 5 7.09 17.00 4.09
N ASN A 6 6.03 17.02 3.27
CA ASN A 6 4.91 16.09 3.40
C ASN A 6 5.36 14.63 3.26
N ILE A 7 6.24 14.35 2.31
CA ILE A 7 6.83 13.03 2.07
C ILE A 7 7.63 12.54 3.28
N ARG A 8 8.48 13.40 3.86
CA ARG A 8 9.23 13.07 5.08
C ARG A 8 8.31 12.81 6.28
N ASP A 9 7.25 13.57 6.41
CA ASP A 9 6.28 13.42 7.50
C ASP A 9 5.51 12.10 7.35
N ILE A 10 5.15 11.71 6.14
CA ILE A 10 4.53 10.41 5.82
C ILE A 10 5.49 9.25 6.14
N GLY A 11 6.72 9.31 5.65
CA GLY A 11 7.73 8.28 5.92
C GLY A 11 8.01 8.11 7.42
N THR A 12 8.15 9.22 8.15
CA THR A 12 8.36 9.21 9.60
C THR A 12 7.16 8.63 10.34
N PHE A 13 5.95 8.98 9.92
CA PHE A 13 4.72 8.44 10.49
C PHE A 13 4.65 6.92 10.35
N PHE A 14 4.82 6.39 9.13
CA PHE A 14 4.75 4.95 8.89
C PHE A 14 5.91 4.20 9.53
N ASN A 15 7.09 4.79 9.57
CA ASN A 15 8.23 4.21 10.25
C ASN A 15 7.97 4.02 11.76
N GLY A 16 7.37 5.01 12.41
CA GLY A 16 6.97 4.90 13.82
C GLY A 16 5.75 3.99 14.05
N TYR A 17 4.91 3.83 13.03
CA TYR A 17 3.66 3.07 13.11
C TYR A 17 3.81 1.59 12.69
N ALA A 18 4.96 1.20 12.13
CA ALA A 18 5.19 -0.10 11.54
C ALA A 18 4.88 -1.27 12.49
N ALA A 19 5.33 -1.21 13.75
CA ALA A 19 5.07 -2.24 14.75
C ALA A 19 3.58 -2.31 15.13
N GLU A 20 2.91 -1.17 15.28
CA GLU A 20 1.47 -1.10 15.58
C GLU A 20 0.63 -1.57 14.38
N PHE A 21 1.03 -1.20 13.17
CA PHE A 21 0.37 -1.61 11.93
C PHE A 21 0.48 -3.12 11.71
N SER A 22 1.65 -3.71 11.96
CA SER A 22 1.84 -5.16 11.92
C SER A 22 0.93 -5.88 12.93
N SER A 23 0.71 -5.32 14.12
CA SER A 23 -0.15 -5.89 15.15
C SER A 23 -1.65 -5.89 14.78
N ILE A 24 -2.08 -5.06 13.83
CA ILE A 24 -3.47 -5.08 13.31
C ILE A 24 -3.74 -6.39 12.56
N TYR A 25 -2.73 -6.96 11.95
CA TYR A 25 -2.82 -8.23 11.22
C TYR A 25 -2.54 -9.47 12.08
N LEU A 26 -1.88 -9.29 13.23
CA LEU A 26 -1.69 -10.36 14.21
C LEU A 26 -2.84 -10.31 15.22
N GLU A 27 -3.33 -11.45 15.66
CA GLU A 27 -4.29 -11.54 16.78
C GLU A 27 -3.57 -11.13 18.07
N ASP A 28 -3.66 -9.84 18.41
CA ASP A 28 -3.09 -9.31 19.64
C ASP A 28 -4.12 -9.43 20.75
N GLU A 29 -3.83 -10.24 21.77
CA GLU A 29 -4.69 -10.52 22.94
C GLU A 29 -4.79 -9.34 23.94
N ARG A 30 -4.28 -8.16 23.61
CA ARG A 30 -4.38 -7.01 24.51
C ARG A 30 -5.85 -6.65 24.81
N PRO A 31 -6.23 -6.35 26.06
CA PRO A 31 -7.60 -5.98 26.40
C PRO A 31 -7.98 -4.67 25.73
N ARG A 32 -8.80 -4.77 24.67
CA ARG A 32 -9.32 -3.62 23.90
C ARG A 32 -10.82 -3.47 24.16
N SER A 33 -11.32 -2.23 24.17
CA SER A 33 -12.75 -1.96 24.22
C SER A 33 -13.51 -2.70 23.15
N LEU A 34 -14.74 -3.16 23.43
CA LEU A 34 -15.63 -3.81 22.45
C LEU A 34 -15.80 -2.99 21.18
N PHE A 35 -15.88 -1.68 21.29
CA PHE A 35 -15.94 -0.76 20.16
C PHE A 35 -14.69 -0.87 19.29
N ASN A 36 -13.49 -0.89 19.88
CA ASN A 36 -12.23 -1.06 19.12
C ASN A 36 -12.16 -2.42 18.45
N LYS A 37 -12.63 -3.50 19.10
CA LYS A 37 -12.67 -4.84 18.47
C LYS A 37 -13.59 -4.90 17.25
N VAL A 38 -14.75 -4.25 17.29
CA VAL A 38 -15.65 -4.17 16.13
C VAL A 38 -15.02 -3.38 15.01
N MET A 39 -14.39 -2.26 15.33
CA MET A 39 -13.71 -1.41 14.36
C MET A 39 -12.51 -2.11 13.71
N ASP A 40 -11.68 -2.79 14.50
CA ASP A 40 -10.55 -3.59 14.01
C ASP A 40 -11.03 -4.70 13.06
N ARG A 41 -12.17 -5.34 13.37
CA ARG A 41 -12.77 -6.37 12.50
C ARG A 41 -13.24 -5.80 11.16
N LEU A 42 -13.86 -4.60 11.17
CA LEU A 42 -14.30 -3.94 9.94
C LEU A 42 -13.09 -3.52 9.09
N PHE A 43 -12.03 -2.99 9.70
CA PHE A 43 -10.81 -2.64 8.98
C PHE A 43 -10.10 -3.86 8.41
N ARG A 44 -9.98 -4.95 9.17
CA ARG A 44 -9.40 -6.20 8.66
C ARG A 44 -10.16 -6.70 7.43
N LYS A 45 -11.49 -6.74 7.49
CA LYS A 45 -12.31 -7.19 6.37
C LYS A 45 -12.10 -6.33 5.11
N ASP A 46 -11.98 -5.02 5.25
CA ASP A 46 -11.71 -4.12 4.13
C ASP A 46 -10.32 -4.37 3.52
N ILE A 47 -9.31 -4.55 4.36
CA ILE A 47 -7.94 -4.87 3.93
C ILE A 47 -7.90 -6.26 3.26
N GLU A 48 -8.53 -7.27 3.86
CA GLU A 48 -8.62 -8.62 3.28
C GLU A 48 -9.31 -8.61 1.92
N THR A 49 -10.40 -7.87 1.77
CA THR A 49 -11.11 -7.73 0.49
C THR A 49 -10.18 -7.16 -0.58
N ARG A 50 -9.50 -6.05 -0.28
CA ARG A 50 -8.54 -5.41 -1.21
C ARG A 50 -7.37 -6.32 -1.56
N LEU A 51 -6.86 -7.07 -0.58
CA LEU A 51 -5.81 -8.05 -0.80
C LEU A 51 -6.26 -9.16 -1.76
N VAL A 52 -7.44 -9.73 -1.53
CA VAL A 52 -8.02 -10.80 -2.38
C VAL A 52 -8.27 -10.27 -3.80
N ASP A 53 -8.82 -9.07 -3.93
CA ASP A 53 -9.08 -8.46 -5.23
C ASP A 53 -7.77 -8.21 -6.00
N SER A 54 -6.75 -7.65 -5.35
CA SER A 54 -5.43 -7.46 -5.95
C SER A 54 -4.83 -8.80 -6.42
N LEU A 55 -4.88 -9.83 -5.57
CA LEU A 55 -4.39 -11.16 -5.93
C LEU A 55 -5.13 -11.76 -7.12
N ASN A 56 -6.45 -11.58 -7.22
CA ASN A 56 -7.24 -12.09 -8.35
C ASN A 56 -6.81 -11.47 -9.68
N HIS A 57 -6.40 -10.20 -9.69
CA HIS A 57 -5.85 -9.54 -10.87
C HIS A 57 -4.45 -10.08 -11.21
N MET A 58 -3.60 -10.29 -10.22
CA MET A 58 -2.18 -10.60 -10.42
C MET A 58 -1.84 -12.08 -10.52
N ARG A 59 -2.76 -12.99 -10.16
CA ARG A 59 -2.52 -14.44 -10.23
C ARG A 59 -2.48 -15.02 -11.65
N LYS A 60 -2.89 -14.25 -12.66
CA LYS A 60 -2.92 -14.68 -14.05
C LYS A 60 -1.54 -15.13 -14.54
N ASP A 61 -1.47 -16.16 -15.36
CA ASP A 61 -0.22 -16.70 -15.92
C ASP A 61 0.55 -15.69 -16.80
N SER A 62 -0.16 -14.72 -17.38
CA SER A 62 0.41 -13.64 -18.15
C SER A 62 1.18 -12.61 -17.32
N ILE A 63 0.94 -12.54 -16.00
CA ILE A 63 1.65 -11.67 -15.07
C ILE A 63 2.83 -12.43 -14.48
N LYS A 64 4.05 -11.94 -14.69
CA LYS A 64 5.28 -12.52 -14.14
C LYS A 64 5.93 -11.58 -13.14
N THR A 65 6.09 -10.31 -13.49
CA THR A 65 6.72 -9.28 -12.66
C THR A 65 5.68 -8.37 -12.04
N VAL A 66 5.78 -8.14 -10.73
CA VAL A 66 4.83 -7.30 -9.98
C VAL A 66 5.59 -6.27 -9.14
N LEU A 67 5.19 -5.01 -9.24
CA LEU A 67 5.60 -3.94 -8.33
C LEU A 67 4.47 -3.69 -7.31
N ASP A 68 4.79 -3.78 -6.03
CA ASP A 68 3.87 -3.43 -4.93
C ASP A 68 4.31 -2.09 -4.32
N ILE A 69 3.55 -1.02 -4.61
CA ILE A 69 3.85 0.35 -4.18
C ILE A 69 3.18 0.63 -2.84
N GLY A 70 3.99 1.08 -1.86
CA GLY A 70 3.54 1.21 -0.48
C GLY A 70 3.24 -0.16 0.12
N CYS A 71 4.15 -1.10 -0.05
CA CYS A 71 3.97 -2.52 0.29
C CYS A 71 3.66 -2.75 1.78
N GLY A 72 3.92 -1.75 2.64
CA GLY A 72 3.75 -1.86 4.08
C GLY A 72 4.47 -3.09 4.64
N PRO A 73 3.83 -3.89 5.51
CA PRO A 73 4.44 -5.09 6.10
C PRO A 73 4.41 -6.33 5.17
N GLY A 74 4.20 -6.17 3.86
CA GLY A 74 4.42 -7.20 2.85
C GLY A 74 3.38 -8.32 2.77
N HIS A 75 2.13 -8.08 3.15
CA HIS A 75 1.08 -9.13 3.08
C HIS A 75 0.78 -9.57 1.64
N LEU A 76 0.71 -8.63 0.68
CA LEU A 76 0.53 -8.95 -0.72
C LEU A 76 1.80 -9.58 -1.30
N VAL A 77 2.97 -9.04 -0.94
CA VAL A 77 4.28 -9.52 -1.38
C VAL A 77 4.41 -11.03 -1.18
N VAL A 78 4.17 -11.51 0.05
CA VAL A 78 4.26 -12.94 0.36
C VAL A 78 3.32 -13.78 -0.51
N LYS A 79 2.08 -13.33 -0.67
CA LYS A 79 1.08 -14.05 -1.49
C LYS A 79 1.46 -14.13 -2.96
N LEU A 80 2.08 -13.08 -3.49
CA LEU A 80 2.58 -13.08 -4.87
C LEU A 80 3.79 -14.00 -5.04
N LEU A 81 4.70 -14.02 -4.06
CA LEU A 81 5.84 -14.94 -4.05
C LEU A 81 5.41 -16.41 -3.95
N GLU A 82 4.37 -16.73 -3.14
CA GLU A 82 3.75 -18.06 -3.10
C GLU A 82 3.18 -18.48 -4.47
N LEU A 83 2.81 -17.52 -5.32
CA LEU A 83 2.37 -17.74 -6.70
C LEU A 83 3.52 -17.75 -7.73
N ASN A 84 4.78 -17.80 -7.27
CA ASN A 84 5.99 -17.75 -8.09
C ASN A 84 6.07 -16.52 -9.00
N LYS A 85 5.65 -15.36 -8.51
CA LYS A 85 5.86 -14.07 -9.18
C LYS A 85 7.19 -13.46 -8.77
N ASP A 86 7.81 -12.71 -9.68
CA ASP A 86 8.94 -11.85 -9.36
C ASP A 86 8.41 -10.55 -8.77
N VAL A 87 8.67 -10.30 -7.49
CA VAL A 87 8.06 -9.20 -6.74
C VAL A 87 9.09 -8.16 -6.36
N THR A 88 8.82 -6.92 -6.73
CA THR A 88 9.52 -5.74 -6.23
C THR A 88 8.62 -5.00 -5.24
N ALA A 89 9.03 -4.91 -3.99
CA ALA A 89 8.33 -4.17 -2.94
C ALA A 89 8.97 -2.80 -2.77
N LEU A 90 8.18 -1.75 -2.95
CA LEU A 90 8.61 -0.38 -2.76
C LEU A 90 7.86 0.25 -1.59
N ASP A 91 8.60 0.88 -0.68
CA ASP A 91 8.01 1.67 0.41
C ASP A 91 8.95 2.83 0.77
N ILE A 92 8.40 3.91 1.29
CA ILE A 92 9.14 5.07 1.79
C ILE A 92 9.64 4.87 3.22
N ALA A 93 9.04 3.93 3.96
CA ALA A 93 9.34 3.65 5.36
C ALA A 93 10.27 2.43 5.50
N PRO A 94 11.54 2.62 5.93
CA PRO A 94 12.50 1.53 6.05
C PRO A 94 12.03 0.42 6.98
N ASN A 95 11.35 0.73 8.09
CA ASN A 95 10.83 -0.27 9.02
C ASN A 95 9.74 -1.16 8.39
N MET A 96 8.98 -0.66 7.40
CA MET A 96 8.02 -1.47 6.64
C MET A 96 8.74 -2.50 5.77
N LEU A 97 9.78 -2.07 5.06
CA LEU A 97 10.60 -2.97 4.23
C LEU A 97 11.33 -4.01 5.07
N GLU A 98 11.83 -3.64 6.25
CA GLU A 98 12.46 -4.57 7.18
C GLU A 98 11.48 -5.67 7.63
N ILE A 99 10.25 -5.30 8.02
CA ILE A 99 9.20 -6.27 8.38
C ILE A 99 8.86 -7.16 7.19
N THR A 100 8.77 -6.58 5.99
CA THR A 100 8.49 -7.33 4.76
C THR A 100 9.61 -8.35 4.48
N GLN A 101 10.88 -7.93 4.59
CA GLN A 101 12.03 -8.81 4.41
C GLN A 101 12.00 -9.97 5.44
N MET A 102 11.85 -9.66 6.72
CA MET A 102 11.75 -10.68 7.78
C MET A 102 10.63 -11.70 7.51
N ARG A 103 9.52 -11.26 6.96
CA ARG A 103 8.38 -12.13 6.62
C ARG A 103 8.71 -13.03 5.44
N VAL A 104 9.32 -12.50 4.39
CA VAL A 104 9.77 -13.25 3.22
C VAL A 104 10.83 -14.31 3.62
N ASP A 105 11.82 -13.92 4.41
CA ASP A 105 12.87 -14.80 4.92
C ASP A 105 12.30 -15.96 5.76
N SER A 106 11.32 -15.64 6.63
CA SER A 106 10.67 -16.65 7.47
C SER A 106 9.94 -17.73 6.67
N MET A 107 9.51 -17.39 5.45
CA MET A 107 8.82 -18.30 4.53
C MET A 107 9.73 -18.88 3.45
N LYS A 108 11.03 -18.53 3.43
CA LYS A 108 12.05 -18.96 2.45
C LYS A 108 11.63 -18.66 1.00
N LEU A 109 11.18 -17.44 0.75
CA LEU A 109 10.65 -16.98 -0.54
C LEU A 109 11.55 -15.92 -1.22
N GLU A 110 12.83 -15.83 -0.85
CA GLU A 110 13.74 -14.73 -1.23
C GLU A 110 14.16 -14.74 -2.70
N SER A 111 14.03 -15.87 -3.40
CA SER A 111 14.59 -16.07 -4.74
C SER A 111 14.09 -15.07 -5.80
N ASN A 112 12.86 -14.61 -5.67
CA ASN A 112 12.18 -13.74 -6.63
C ASN A 112 11.71 -12.43 -5.99
N PHE A 113 12.45 -11.93 -5.01
CA PHE A 113 12.07 -10.78 -4.21
C PHE A 113 13.14 -9.69 -4.20
N LYS A 114 12.70 -8.44 -4.36
CA LYS A 114 13.53 -7.23 -4.24
C LYS A 114 12.81 -6.18 -3.42
N THR A 115 13.56 -5.38 -2.67
CA THR A 115 13.05 -4.21 -1.95
C THR A 115 13.65 -2.93 -2.50
N ILE A 116 12.86 -1.86 -2.54
CA ILE A 116 13.28 -0.51 -2.92
C ILE A 116 12.81 0.47 -1.84
N LEU A 117 13.74 1.12 -1.16
CA LEU A 117 13.46 2.22 -0.25
C LEU A 117 13.47 3.53 -1.04
N ALA A 118 12.29 3.99 -1.44
CA ALA A 118 12.17 5.21 -2.24
C ALA A 118 10.75 5.81 -2.14
N ASP A 119 10.65 7.09 -2.52
CA ASP A 119 9.40 7.68 -2.94
C ASP A 119 9.11 7.25 -4.39
N TYR A 120 7.96 6.63 -4.61
CA TYR A 120 7.57 6.17 -5.94
C TYR A 120 7.48 7.32 -6.96
N SER A 121 7.04 8.50 -6.54
CA SER A 121 6.89 9.65 -7.44
C SER A 121 8.22 10.15 -8.01
N GLU A 122 9.33 9.92 -7.30
CA GLU A 122 10.67 10.36 -7.68
C GLU A 122 11.56 9.22 -8.23
N HIS A 123 11.14 7.96 -8.04
CA HIS A 123 11.95 6.80 -8.44
C HIS A 123 11.68 6.38 -9.88
N GLU A 124 12.72 6.25 -10.68
CA GLU A 124 12.65 5.76 -12.06
C GLU A 124 13.03 4.28 -12.15
N PHE A 125 12.35 3.56 -13.03
CA PHE A 125 12.61 2.15 -13.30
C PHE A 125 13.17 1.96 -14.71
N ASP A 126 14.15 1.07 -14.84
CA ASP A 126 14.75 0.74 -16.14
C ASP A 126 13.82 -0.14 -17.00
N GLU A 127 12.96 -0.92 -16.38
CA GLU A 127 12.04 -1.86 -17.04
C GLU A 127 10.61 -1.70 -16.50
N LYS A 128 9.63 -2.05 -17.35
CA LYS A 128 8.22 -2.08 -16.97
C LYS A 128 7.88 -3.35 -16.22
N PHE A 129 6.93 -3.23 -15.31
CA PHE A 129 6.33 -4.37 -14.61
C PHE A 129 5.11 -4.89 -15.37
N ASP A 130 4.87 -6.21 -15.33
CA ASP A 130 3.65 -6.78 -15.89
C ASP A 130 2.41 -6.26 -15.16
N ALA A 131 2.50 -6.13 -13.84
CA ALA A 131 1.44 -5.55 -13.04
C ALA A 131 1.99 -4.65 -11.92
N ILE A 132 1.20 -3.65 -11.54
CA ILE A 132 1.48 -2.77 -10.41
C ILE A 132 0.30 -2.80 -9.43
N SER A 133 0.59 -3.02 -8.15
CA SER A 133 -0.36 -2.89 -7.06
C SER A 133 -0.15 -1.58 -6.31
N VAL A 134 -1.25 -0.87 -6.05
CA VAL A 134 -1.27 0.38 -5.30
C VAL A 134 -2.41 0.34 -4.29
N MET A 135 -2.13 -0.17 -3.09
CA MET A 135 -3.15 -0.33 -2.06
C MET A 135 -2.97 0.66 -0.91
N GLY A 136 -3.91 1.60 -0.76
CA GLY A 136 -3.90 2.57 0.34
C GLY A 136 -2.78 3.61 0.26
N PHE A 137 -2.19 3.78 -0.91
CA PHE A 137 -1.13 4.76 -1.19
C PHE A 137 -1.69 6.13 -1.60
N PHE A 138 -2.77 6.16 -2.40
CA PHE A 138 -3.33 7.40 -2.94
C PHE A 138 -3.82 8.38 -1.86
N ASP A 139 -4.12 7.90 -0.66
CA ASP A 139 -4.47 8.75 0.47
C ASP A 139 -3.37 9.76 0.85
N TYR A 140 -2.14 9.53 0.42
CA TYR A 140 -0.95 10.32 0.75
C TYR A 140 -0.38 11.08 -0.45
N VAL A 141 -1.00 10.98 -1.61
CA VAL A 141 -0.57 11.61 -2.87
C VAL A 141 -1.26 12.96 -3.02
N GLU A 142 -0.49 14.02 -3.18
CA GLU A 142 -1.01 15.38 -3.41
C GLU A 142 -1.41 15.59 -4.88
N ASP A 143 -0.58 15.10 -5.82
CA ASP A 143 -0.87 15.12 -7.27
C ASP A 143 -1.14 13.71 -7.82
N PRO A 144 -2.41 13.27 -7.79
CA PRO A 144 -2.77 11.94 -8.25
C PRO A 144 -2.61 11.77 -9.77
N VAL A 145 -2.67 12.86 -10.53
CA VAL A 145 -2.57 12.82 -12.00
C VAL A 145 -1.16 12.44 -12.45
N SER A 146 -0.14 13.08 -11.87
CA SER A 146 1.25 12.76 -12.18
C SER A 146 1.58 11.31 -11.79
N VAL A 147 1.09 10.85 -10.64
CA VAL A 147 1.28 9.46 -10.22
C VAL A 147 0.54 8.48 -11.15
N LEU A 148 -0.69 8.77 -11.57
CA LEU A 148 -1.42 7.92 -12.54
C LEU A 148 -0.68 7.82 -13.87
N LYS A 149 -0.16 8.93 -14.40
CA LYS A 149 0.65 8.93 -15.63
C LYS A 149 1.91 8.07 -15.49
N LYS A 150 2.60 8.19 -14.35
CA LYS A 150 3.78 7.37 -14.06
C LYS A 150 3.41 5.89 -13.96
N LEU A 151 2.32 5.52 -13.29
CA LEU A 151 1.83 4.15 -13.24
C LEU A 151 1.56 3.56 -14.63
N LEU A 152 0.94 4.33 -15.53
CA LEU A 152 0.71 3.92 -16.92
C LEU A 152 2.00 3.76 -17.72
N ASN A 153 3.04 4.52 -17.38
CA ASN A 153 4.35 4.36 -18.00
C ASN A 153 5.08 3.11 -17.48
N ASP A 154 5.02 2.84 -16.19
CA ASP A 154 5.79 1.79 -15.52
C ASP A 154 5.12 0.39 -15.62
N ALA A 155 3.80 0.34 -15.88
CA ALA A 155 3.08 -0.91 -16.10
C ALA A 155 3.05 -1.29 -17.58
N SER A 156 3.12 -2.59 -17.87
CA SER A 156 2.97 -3.12 -19.24
C SER A 156 1.61 -3.77 -19.51
N LYS A 157 0.88 -4.23 -18.47
CA LYS A 157 -0.37 -4.98 -18.64
C LYS A 157 -1.48 -4.53 -17.69
N GLU A 158 -1.26 -4.55 -16.39
CA GLU A 158 -2.32 -4.31 -15.40
C GLU A 158 -1.87 -3.36 -14.29
N ILE A 159 -2.80 -2.52 -13.83
CA ILE A 159 -2.63 -1.67 -12.64
C ILE A 159 -3.84 -1.91 -11.75
N TYR A 160 -3.59 -2.31 -10.50
CA TYR A 160 -4.62 -2.40 -9.48
C TYR A 160 -4.46 -1.25 -8.49
N ILE A 161 -5.47 -0.40 -8.41
CA ILE A 161 -5.50 0.73 -7.49
C ILE A 161 -6.66 0.56 -6.52
N SER A 162 -6.35 0.55 -5.24
CA SER A 162 -7.36 0.55 -4.18
C SER A 162 -7.41 1.92 -3.50
N ILE A 163 -8.50 2.62 -3.70
CA ILE A 163 -8.76 3.93 -3.11
C ILE A 163 -9.84 3.77 -2.05
N PRO A 164 -9.56 4.12 -0.79
CA PRO A 164 -10.57 4.07 0.23
C PRO A 164 -11.65 5.13 0.00
N GLY A 165 -12.90 4.77 0.23
CA GLY A 165 -14.03 5.69 0.07
C GLY A 165 -13.90 6.98 0.89
N ASP A 166 -14.33 8.09 0.33
CA ASP A 166 -14.31 9.45 0.90
C ASP A 166 -15.51 9.76 1.80
N LYS A 167 -16.54 8.90 1.79
CA LYS A 167 -17.83 9.09 2.48
C LYS A 167 -18.04 8.07 3.61
N GLY A 168 -18.92 8.45 4.53
CA GLY A 168 -19.34 7.58 5.64
C GLY A 168 -18.46 7.65 6.89
N PHE A 169 -18.85 6.85 7.90
CA PHE A 169 -18.22 6.85 9.22
C PHE A 169 -16.73 6.48 9.20
N LEU A 170 -16.35 5.53 8.37
CA LEU A 170 -14.94 5.10 8.24
C LEU A 170 -14.05 6.19 7.66
N ALA A 171 -14.54 6.95 6.67
CA ALA A 171 -13.82 8.10 6.12
C ALA A 171 -13.66 9.21 7.17
N TRP A 172 -14.72 9.52 7.92
CA TRP A 172 -14.67 10.49 9.02
C TRP A 172 -13.66 10.07 10.10
N GLN A 173 -13.70 8.82 10.55
CA GLN A 173 -12.79 8.30 11.56
C GLN A 173 -11.34 8.35 11.07
N ARG A 174 -11.09 8.05 9.79
CA ARG A 174 -9.77 8.17 9.17
C ARG A 174 -9.29 9.61 9.22
N LYS A 175 -10.10 10.59 8.78
CA LYS A 175 -9.78 12.03 8.88
C LYS A 175 -9.36 12.44 10.30
N VAL A 176 -10.15 12.05 11.31
CA VAL A 176 -9.86 12.39 12.71
C VAL A 176 -8.54 11.76 13.19
N ARG A 177 -8.32 10.48 12.89
CA ARG A 177 -7.13 9.74 13.29
C ARG A 177 -5.85 10.32 12.69
N TYR A 178 -5.85 10.61 11.39
CA TYR A 178 -4.68 11.12 10.69
C TYR A 178 -4.40 12.59 11.05
N LYS A 179 -5.43 13.40 11.22
CA LYS A 179 -5.29 14.78 11.73
C LYS A 179 -4.61 14.83 13.10
N ARG A 180 -4.96 13.90 14.02
CA ARG A 180 -4.32 13.82 15.34
C ARG A 180 -2.85 13.41 15.30
N ARG A 181 -2.41 12.81 14.21
CA ARG A 181 -1.05 12.29 14.03
C ARG A 181 -0.21 13.15 13.07
N ASN A 182 -0.71 14.33 12.68
CA ASN A 182 -0.06 15.25 11.74
C ASN A 182 0.37 14.57 10.42
N CYS A 183 -0.36 13.54 9.98
CA CYS A 183 -0.10 12.90 8.70
C CYS A 183 -1.04 13.50 7.64
N PRO A 184 -0.51 13.98 6.49
CA PRO A 184 -1.33 14.45 5.38
C PRO A 184 -2.28 13.35 4.91
N LEU A 185 -3.52 13.71 4.60
CA LEU A 185 -4.52 12.78 4.09
C LEU A 185 -5.31 13.47 2.98
N TYR A 186 -5.19 12.94 1.78
CA TYR A 186 -5.95 13.35 0.60
C TYR A 186 -7.02 12.29 0.34
N LEU A 187 -8.28 12.71 0.23
CA LEU A 187 -9.37 11.78 -0.06
C LEU A 187 -9.91 12.07 -1.45
N TYR A 188 -9.80 11.08 -2.31
CA TYR A 188 -10.30 11.14 -3.67
C TYR A 188 -11.59 10.35 -3.79
N SER A 189 -12.62 10.95 -4.39
CA SER A 189 -13.80 10.21 -4.81
C SER A 189 -13.55 9.56 -6.17
N LYS A 190 -14.29 8.50 -6.48
CA LYS A 190 -14.24 7.87 -7.80
C LYS A 190 -14.54 8.91 -8.90
N GLU A 191 -15.55 9.75 -8.66
CA GLU A 191 -15.97 10.81 -9.58
C GLU A 191 -14.87 11.86 -9.80
N SER A 192 -14.08 12.19 -8.74
CA SER A 192 -12.98 13.14 -8.88
C SER A 192 -11.82 12.60 -9.72
N LEU A 193 -11.60 11.28 -9.70
CA LEU A 193 -10.55 10.64 -10.49
C LEU A 193 -10.99 10.36 -11.94
N GLU A 194 -12.27 10.08 -12.18
CA GLU A 194 -12.83 9.89 -13.52
C GLU A 194 -12.84 11.18 -14.37
N GLN A 195 -12.63 12.35 -13.77
CA GLN A 195 -12.52 13.63 -14.48
C GLN A 195 -11.19 13.81 -15.22
N TYR A 196 -10.20 12.98 -14.92
CA TYR A 196 -8.89 13.06 -15.57
C TYR A 196 -8.90 12.18 -16.81
N PRO A 197 -8.66 12.74 -18.01
CA PRO A 197 -8.53 11.95 -19.23
C PRO A 197 -7.28 11.05 -19.12
N TYR A 198 -7.47 9.78 -19.30
CA TYR A 198 -6.42 8.77 -19.40
C TYR A 198 -5.67 8.90 -20.73
#